data_1f6686f0b6e1bf05f158e9aeb63d7ead
#
_entry.id   1f6686f0b6e1bf05f158e9aeb63d7ead
#
_cell.length_a   1.000
_cell.length_b   1.000
_cell.length_c   1.000
_cell.angle_alpha   90.00
_cell.angle_beta   90.00
_cell.angle_gamma   90.00
#
_symmetry.space_group_name_H-M   'P 1'
#
loop_
_entity.id
_entity.type
_entity.pdbx_description
1 polymer ?
#
loop_
_entity_poly.entity_id
_entity_poly.type
_entity_poly.pdbx_seq_one_letter_code
_entity_poly.pdbx_strand_id
1 'polypeptide(L)'
;IPAAMHAPAAQTRGSRTRSIRLPLGHVVATPGALVVVRDHGLDIVGLLHRHRSGDWGTVSDHDARANDLALQNGARVLSAYDLPSSGGRAPGGRLWIITEADRSATTVLLPSEY
;
A
#
# COMPACT_ATOMS: atom_id res chain seq x y z
N ILE A 1 22.20 7.85 13.83
CA ILE A 1 21.67 7.57 14.14
C ILE A 1 21.33 7.15 13.94
N PRO A 2 21.60 7.34 13.81
CA PRO A 2 21.22 7.03 14.02
C PRO A 2 21.17 6.52 13.58
N ALA A 3 21.59 6.82 13.33
CA ALA A 3 21.30 6.39 13.38
C ALA A 3 21.32 5.82 13.07
N ALA A 4 21.87 5.91 12.92
CA ALA A 4 21.62 5.45 12.99
C ALA A 4 21.64 4.98 12.76
N MET A 5 22.01 5.03 12.65
CA MET A 5 21.81 4.65 12.74
C MET A 5 21.77 4.10 12.29
N HIS A 6 22.34 4.03 12.19
CA HIS A 6 22.22 3.49 12.04
C HIS A 6 22.13 2.76 11.50
N ALA A 7 22.77 2.54 11.17
CA ALA A 7 22.60 1.89 10.87
C ALA A 7 22.58 1.26 10.35
N PRO A 8 23.01 0.93 10.23
CA PRO A 8 22.80 0.36 9.77
C PRO A 8 22.55 -0.42 9.34
N ALA A 9 22.81 -0.40 9.22
CA ALA A 9 22.34 -1.03 8.84
C ALA A 9 21.92 -1.85 8.42
N ALA A 10 22.03 -1.95 8.35
CA ALA A 10 21.44 -2.43 7.98
C ALA A 10 21.10 -2.99 7.38
N GLN A 11 21.33 -3.05 7.18
CA GLN A 11 20.84 -3.22 6.60
C GLN A 11 20.57 -4.10 5.86
N THR A 12 20.58 -4.19 5.60
CA THR A 12 20.09 -4.77 4.94
C THR A 12 19.68 -5.41 4.31
N ARG A 13 19.62 -5.58 3.85
CA ARG A 13 18.96 -5.93 3.20
C ARG A 13 18.01 -6.36 2.91
N GLY A 14 17.82 -6.79 2.84
CA GLY A 14 16.80 -7.07 2.38
C GLY A 14 15.62 -6.46 2.29
N SER A 15 15.40 -6.16 2.69
CA SER A 15 14.41 -5.56 2.53
C SER A 15 14.57 -4.49 2.44
N ARG A 16 14.51 -4.28 2.07
CA ARG A 16 14.66 -3.32 2.04
C ARG A 16 13.83 -2.52 2.53
N THR A 17 13.96 -2.19 3.62
CA THR A 17 13.19 -1.17 4.21
C THR A 17 13.44 0.10 3.46
N ARG A 18 12.42 0.60 2.89
CA ARG A 18 12.52 1.88 2.24
C ARG A 18 12.32 2.98 3.26
N SER A 19 13.00 4.09 3.08
CA SER A 19 12.80 5.26 3.92
C SER A 19 11.73 6.18 3.37
N ILE A 20 10.86 5.64 2.50
CA ILE A 20 9.78 6.40 1.88
C ILE A 20 8.71 6.73 2.91
N ARG A 21 8.21 7.95 2.84
CA ARG A 21 7.12 8.44 3.66
C ARG A 21 6.12 9.14 2.76
N LEU A 22 5.32 8.36 2.06
CA LEU A 22 4.28 8.91 1.19
C LEU A 22 3.23 9.62 2.05
N PRO A 23 3.02 10.92 1.84
CA PRO A 23 1.94 11.59 2.56
C PRO A 23 0.60 11.05 2.09
N LEU A 24 -0.27 10.70 3.03
CA LEU A 24 -1.56 10.08 2.70
C LEU A 24 -2.72 11.10 2.59
N GLY A 25 -2.56 12.26 3.22
CA GLY A 25 -3.66 13.20 3.27
C GLY A 25 -4.84 12.66 4.06
N HIS A 26 -6.05 12.97 3.61
CA HIS A 26 -7.26 12.40 4.20
C HIS A 26 -7.40 10.95 3.76
N VAL A 27 -7.55 10.05 4.73
CA VAL A 27 -7.76 8.63 4.42
C VAL A 27 -9.26 8.35 4.43
N VAL A 28 -9.75 7.81 3.32
CA VAL A 28 -11.16 7.45 3.17
C VAL A 28 -11.25 6.02 2.67
N ALA A 29 -12.39 5.38 2.92
CA ALA A 29 -12.63 4.01 2.48
C ALA A 29 -14.04 3.93 1.93
N THR A 30 -14.20 3.17 0.84
CA THR A 30 -15.51 2.93 0.26
C THR A 30 -16.31 1.98 1.15
N PRO A 31 -17.65 1.98 1.03
CA PRO A 31 -18.46 1.03 1.80
C PRO A 31 -18.07 -0.43 1.54
N GLY A 32 -17.79 -0.79 0.28
CA GLY A 32 -17.37 -2.15 -0.04
C GLY A 32 -16.04 -2.52 0.59
N ALA A 33 -15.09 -1.59 0.61
CA ALA A 33 -13.81 -1.83 1.27
C ALA A 33 -14.00 -2.04 2.77
N LEU A 34 -14.85 -1.23 3.41
CA LEU A 34 -15.11 -1.38 4.84
C LEU A 34 -15.72 -2.74 5.18
N VAL A 35 -16.63 -3.23 4.34
CA VAL A 35 -17.23 -4.55 4.53
C VAL A 35 -16.16 -5.64 4.44
N VAL A 36 -15.31 -5.57 3.42
CA VAL A 36 -14.25 -6.56 3.21
C VAL A 36 -13.24 -6.54 4.35
N VAL A 37 -12.83 -5.36 4.78
CA VAL A 37 -11.90 -5.23 5.91
C VAL A 37 -12.49 -5.88 7.16
N ARG A 38 -13.76 -5.63 7.45
CA ARG A 38 -14.44 -6.23 8.60
C ARG A 38 -14.55 -7.74 8.45
N ASP A 39 -15.03 -8.21 7.30
CA ASP A 39 -15.36 -9.63 7.12
C ASP A 39 -14.12 -10.50 7.10
N HIS A 40 -13.00 -9.99 6.61
CA HIS A 40 -11.74 -10.72 6.56
C HIS A 40 -10.83 -10.43 7.75
N GLY A 41 -11.24 -9.54 8.64
CA GLY A 41 -10.42 -9.18 9.79
C GLY A 41 -9.09 -8.56 9.38
N LEU A 42 -9.09 -7.71 8.36
CA LEU A 42 -7.86 -7.14 7.84
C LEU A 42 -7.34 -6.02 8.74
N ASP A 43 -6.02 -5.92 8.82
CA ASP A 43 -5.36 -4.83 9.51
C ASP A 43 -5.20 -3.66 8.55
N ILE A 44 -6.22 -2.80 8.49
CA ILE A 44 -6.21 -1.67 7.55
C ILE A 44 -5.06 -0.70 7.84
N VAL A 45 -4.74 -0.49 9.11
CA VAL A 45 -3.64 0.40 9.49
C VAL A 45 -2.32 -0.16 9.00
N GLY A 46 -2.12 -1.47 9.15
CA GLY A 46 -0.92 -2.14 8.65
C GLY A 46 -0.81 -2.04 7.14
N LEU A 47 -1.92 -2.19 6.41
CA LEU A 47 -1.91 -2.06 4.95
C LEU A 47 -1.60 -0.63 4.52
N LEU A 48 -2.15 0.36 5.20
CA LEU A 48 -1.84 1.76 4.93
C LEU A 48 -0.36 2.06 5.20
N HIS A 49 0.19 1.45 6.24
CA HIS A 49 1.61 1.59 6.56
C HIS A 49 2.48 0.99 5.45
N ARG A 50 2.11 -0.18 4.94
CA ARG A 50 2.82 -0.80 3.81
C ARG A 50 2.79 0.13 2.59
N HIS A 51 1.62 0.63 2.24
CA HIS A 51 1.44 1.54 1.12
C HIS A 51 2.32 2.79 1.29
N ARG A 52 2.26 3.40 2.46
CA ARG A 52 3.03 4.60 2.77
C ARG A 52 4.53 4.36 2.68
N SER A 53 4.97 3.15 2.97
CA SER A 53 6.39 2.79 3.01
C SER A 53 6.93 2.28 1.68
N GLY A 54 6.10 2.26 0.64
CA GLY A 54 6.54 1.82 -0.68
C GLY A 54 6.42 0.33 -0.93
N ASP A 55 5.67 -0.38 -0.09
CA ASP A 55 5.35 -1.79 -0.32
C ASP A 55 4.03 -1.84 -1.09
N TRP A 56 4.15 -1.94 -2.40
CA TRP A 56 3.01 -1.81 -3.31
C TRP A 56 2.15 -3.08 -3.40
N GLY A 57 2.54 -4.14 -2.70
CA GLY A 57 1.78 -5.39 -2.69
C GLY A 57 1.93 -6.18 -3.97
N THR A 58 0.81 -6.58 -4.55
CA THR A 58 0.78 -7.51 -5.68
C THR A 58 0.61 -6.85 -7.04
N VAL A 59 0.95 -5.57 -7.15
CA VAL A 59 0.97 -4.90 -8.47
C VAL A 59 2.05 -5.54 -9.35
N SER A 60 1.91 -5.38 -10.67
CA SER A 60 2.92 -5.87 -11.61
C SER A 60 4.23 -5.12 -11.42
N ASP A 61 5.33 -5.70 -11.93
CA ASP A 61 6.62 -5.03 -11.90
C ASP A 61 6.56 -3.68 -12.61
N HIS A 62 5.82 -3.62 -13.72
CA HIS A 62 5.62 -2.38 -14.46
C HIS A 62 4.95 -1.32 -13.56
N ASP A 63 3.89 -1.71 -12.87
CA ASP A 63 3.16 -0.78 -12.01
C ASP A 63 3.98 -0.39 -10.78
N ALA A 64 4.77 -1.33 -10.25
CA ALA A 64 5.65 -1.01 -9.13
C ALA A 64 6.66 0.06 -9.52
N ARG A 65 7.25 -0.07 -10.71
CA ARG A 65 8.19 0.95 -11.19
C ARG A 65 7.50 2.29 -11.45
N ALA A 66 6.26 2.24 -11.95
CA ALA A 66 5.47 3.46 -12.14
C ALA A 66 5.23 4.17 -10.80
N ASN A 67 4.92 3.40 -9.75
CA ASN A 67 4.75 3.96 -8.41
C ASN A 67 6.05 4.59 -7.91
N ASP A 68 7.17 3.92 -8.11
CA ASP A 68 8.47 4.45 -7.68
C ASP A 68 8.77 5.78 -8.37
N LEU A 69 8.47 5.89 -9.66
CA LEU A 69 8.61 7.16 -10.38
C LEU A 69 7.61 8.20 -9.86
N ALA A 70 6.40 7.78 -9.52
CA ALA A 70 5.35 8.68 -9.04
C ALA A 70 5.77 9.38 -7.75
N LEU A 71 6.57 8.72 -6.91
CA LEU A 71 7.09 9.34 -5.70
C LEU A 71 7.97 10.55 -6.02
N GLN A 72 8.65 10.53 -7.17
CA GLN A 72 9.54 11.61 -7.58
C GLN A 72 8.83 12.69 -8.38
N ASN A 73 7.89 12.29 -9.24
CA ASN A 73 7.27 13.22 -10.17
C ASN A 73 5.88 13.68 -9.76
N GLY A 74 5.38 13.23 -8.60
CA GLY A 74 4.10 13.71 -8.09
C GLY A 74 2.88 13.12 -8.80
N ALA A 75 3.00 11.91 -9.34
CA ALA A 75 1.85 11.23 -9.93
C ALA A 75 1.11 10.39 -8.89
N ARG A 76 -0.06 9.88 -9.28
CA ARG A 76 -0.88 9.03 -8.43
C ARG A 76 -0.17 7.71 -8.15
N VAL A 77 -0.36 7.16 -6.94
CA VAL A 77 0.25 5.92 -6.50
C VAL A 77 -0.85 4.91 -6.17
N LEU A 78 -0.70 3.67 -6.63
CA LEU A 78 -1.68 2.61 -6.40
C LEU A 78 -1.00 1.35 -5.87
N SER A 79 -1.44 0.88 -4.70
CA SER A 79 -1.06 -0.42 -4.18
C SER A 79 -2.23 -1.40 -4.29
N ALA A 80 -1.91 -2.68 -4.40
CA ALA A 80 -2.90 -3.75 -4.42
C ALA A 80 -2.48 -4.86 -3.46
N TYR A 81 -3.40 -5.30 -2.62
CA TYR A 81 -3.13 -6.35 -1.65
C TYR A 81 -4.15 -7.46 -1.81
N ASP A 82 -3.68 -8.70 -1.87
CA ASP A 82 -4.57 -9.84 -2.01
C ASP A 82 -5.38 -10.05 -0.74
N LEU A 83 -6.66 -10.36 -0.93
CA LEU A 83 -7.54 -10.74 0.18
C LEU A 83 -7.31 -12.21 0.51
N PRO A 84 -7.37 -12.58 1.81
CA PRO A 84 -7.26 -13.97 2.17
C PRO A 84 -8.37 -14.79 1.52
N SER A 85 -8.05 -16.01 1.09
CA SER A 85 -9.06 -16.92 0.56
C SER A 85 -9.57 -17.80 1.69
N SER A 86 -10.84 -18.20 1.58
CA SER A 86 -11.42 -19.19 2.48
C SER A 86 -11.16 -20.58 1.92
N GLY A 87 -10.85 -21.53 2.80
CA GLY A 87 -10.75 -22.93 2.41
C GLY A 87 -9.59 -23.26 1.49
N GLY A 88 -8.52 -22.50 1.50
CA GLY A 88 -7.31 -22.80 0.72
C GLY A 88 -7.45 -22.54 -0.78
N ARG A 89 -8.42 -21.77 -1.19
CA ARG A 89 -8.60 -21.40 -2.59
C ARG A 89 -7.72 -20.23 -2.96
N ALA A 90 -7.71 -19.86 -4.23
CA ALA A 90 -7.04 -18.66 -4.70
C ALA A 90 -7.58 -17.44 -3.95
N PRO A 91 -6.81 -16.33 -3.90
CA PRO A 91 -7.26 -15.14 -3.18
C PRO A 91 -8.66 -14.70 -3.62
N GLY A 92 -9.47 -14.25 -2.66
CA GLY A 92 -10.85 -13.84 -2.92
C GLY A 92 -10.98 -12.46 -3.55
N GLY A 93 -9.91 -11.94 -4.09
CA GLY A 93 -9.89 -10.62 -4.72
C GLY A 93 -8.77 -9.78 -4.17
N ARG A 94 -8.88 -8.47 -4.41
CA ARG A 94 -7.85 -7.52 -3.99
C ARG A 94 -8.48 -6.30 -3.37
N LEU A 95 -7.70 -5.68 -2.48
CA LEU A 95 -8.00 -4.37 -1.94
C LEU A 95 -7.00 -3.39 -2.55
N TRP A 96 -7.49 -2.29 -3.07
CA TRP A 96 -6.64 -1.24 -3.63
C TRP A 96 -6.52 -0.08 -2.65
N ILE A 97 -5.34 0.54 -2.65
CA ILE A 97 -5.11 1.78 -1.91
C ILE A 97 -4.49 2.76 -2.90
N ILE A 98 -5.15 3.89 -3.11
CA ILE A 98 -4.74 4.90 -4.07
C ILE A 98 -4.50 6.22 -3.36
N THR A 99 -3.32 6.81 -3.55
CA THR A 99 -3.03 8.17 -3.09
C THR A 99 -3.03 9.09 -4.30
N GLU A 100 -3.82 10.17 -4.22
CA GLU A 100 -3.94 11.12 -5.31
C GLU A 100 -2.62 11.85 -5.57
N ALA A 101 -2.50 12.37 -6.80
CA ALA A 101 -1.26 13.02 -7.23
C ALA A 101 -0.85 14.18 -6.33
N ASP A 102 -1.81 14.97 -5.88
CA ASP A 102 -1.54 16.12 -5.02
C ASP A 102 -1.38 15.73 -3.55
N ARG A 103 -1.46 14.43 -3.23
CA ARG A 103 -1.34 13.89 -1.86
C ARG A 103 -2.44 14.39 -0.93
N SER A 104 -3.58 14.83 -1.49
CA SER A 104 -4.69 15.34 -0.68
C SER A 104 -5.49 14.25 -0.02
N ALA A 105 -5.53 13.04 -0.63
CA ALA A 105 -6.37 11.96 -0.13
C ALA A 105 -5.80 10.61 -0.51
N THR A 106 -6.05 9.63 0.35
CA THR A 106 -5.78 8.22 0.09
C THR A 106 -7.08 7.46 0.25
N THR A 107 -7.44 6.69 -0.76
CA THR A 107 -8.69 5.94 -0.78
C THR A 107 -8.43 4.46 -0.73
N VAL A 108 -9.12 3.77 0.17
CA VAL A 108 -9.13 2.30 0.24
C VAL A 108 -10.42 1.85 -0.45
N LEU A 109 -10.29 1.03 -1.48
CA LEU A 109 -11.45 0.65 -2.29
C LEU A 109 -11.27 -0.75 -2.87
N LEU A 110 -12.36 -1.31 -3.36
CA LEU A 110 -12.29 -2.54 -4.16
C LEU A 110 -12.08 -2.15 -5.63
N PRO A 111 -11.40 -2.99 -6.41
CA PRO A 111 -11.22 -2.71 -7.84
C PRO A 111 -12.53 -2.43 -8.57
N SER A 112 -13.60 -3.13 -8.18
CA SER A 112 -14.92 -2.95 -8.79
C SER A 112 -15.54 -1.58 -8.48
N GLU A 113 -15.00 -0.87 -7.51
CA GLU A 113 -15.52 0.44 -7.10
C GLU A 113 -14.73 1.59 -7.76
N TYR A 114 -13.72 1.23 -8.51
CA TYR A 114 -12.90 2.22 -9.21
C TYR A 114 -13.64 2.78 -10.46
#